data_7717c6254ea138a26e0baef2c6ca9030
#
_entry.id   7717c6254ea138a26e0baef2c6ca9030
#
_cell.length_a   1.000
_cell.length_b   1.000
_cell.length_c   1.000
_cell.angle_alpha   90.00
_cell.angle_beta   90.00
_cell.angle_gamma   90.00
#
_symmetry.space_group_name_H-M   'P 1'
#
loop_
_entity.id
_entity.type
_entity.pdbx_description
1 polymer ?
#
loop_
_entity_poly.entity_id
_entity_poly.type
_entity_poly.pdbx_seq_one_letter_code
_entity_poly.pdbx_strand_id
1 'polypeptide(L)'
;MLKQYTNQAKMYGMTLSQMAQANGMDEAGFKEYIYSSVKEAAKKEIVVKDIAAKEGLDNLTDEDKEAFAQANGTSKDTLVSLYGEDTVNEQVLQDKVLRFLASNADNEAENPAKLSEREVTVTETSADQESSPEETTEAETTAEETKAN
;
A
#
# COMPACT_ATOMS: atom_id res chain seq x y z
N MET A 1 2.17 -4.58 16.87
CA MET A 1 0.96 -4.55 16.03
C MET A 1 0.00 -5.70 16.29
N LEU A 2 0.33 -7.01 16.15
CA LEU A 2 -0.63 -8.09 16.40
C LEU A 2 -1.27 -8.04 17.80
N LYS A 3 -0.46 -7.79 18.84
CA LYS A 3 -0.97 -7.57 20.22
C LYS A 3 -1.97 -6.40 20.30
N GLN A 4 -1.77 -5.35 19.54
CA GLN A 4 -2.65 -4.19 19.50
C GLN A 4 -4.02 -4.56 18.91
N TYR A 5 -4.05 -5.28 17.78
CA TYR A 5 -5.30 -5.79 17.20
C TYR A 5 -6.00 -6.79 18.13
N THR A 6 -5.24 -7.65 18.82
CA THR A 6 -5.80 -8.56 19.83
C THR A 6 -6.42 -7.80 21.00
N ASN A 7 -5.78 -6.74 21.47
CA ASN A 7 -6.33 -5.89 22.54
C ASN A 7 -7.56 -5.12 22.07
N GLN A 8 -7.52 -4.60 20.85
CA GLN A 8 -8.65 -3.92 20.24
C GLN A 8 -9.86 -4.86 20.09
N ALA A 9 -9.65 -6.09 19.60
CA ALA A 9 -10.71 -7.09 19.54
C ALA A 9 -11.35 -7.33 20.93
N LYS A 10 -10.50 -7.50 21.95
CA LYS A 10 -10.98 -7.68 23.34
C LYS A 10 -11.80 -6.49 23.85
N MET A 11 -11.45 -5.26 23.49
CA MET A 11 -12.23 -4.06 23.86
C MET A 11 -13.66 -4.08 23.27
N TYR A 12 -13.83 -4.72 22.11
CA TYR A 12 -15.14 -4.95 21.49
C TYR A 12 -15.78 -6.29 21.88
N GLY A 13 -15.23 -6.99 22.88
CA GLY A 13 -15.75 -8.29 23.31
C GLY A 13 -15.57 -9.40 22.27
N MET A 14 -14.65 -9.24 21.34
CA MET A 14 -14.41 -10.18 20.24
C MET A 14 -13.06 -10.88 20.39
N THR A 15 -12.95 -12.05 19.77
CA THR A 15 -11.67 -12.71 19.52
C THR A 15 -11.02 -12.14 18.24
N LEU A 16 -9.73 -12.38 18.06
CA LEU A 16 -9.03 -12.00 16.82
C LEU A 16 -9.68 -12.69 15.60
N SER A 17 -10.12 -13.93 15.76
CA SER A 17 -10.80 -14.68 14.71
C SER A 17 -12.15 -14.05 14.31
N GLN A 18 -12.93 -13.61 15.29
CA GLN A 18 -14.19 -12.90 15.02
C GLN A 18 -13.96 -11.54 14.35
N MET A 19 -12.89 -10.83 14.75
CA MET A 19 -12.49 -9.58 14.09
C MET A 19 -12.04 -9.84 12.63
N ALA A 20 -11.32 -10.92 12.37
CA ALA A 20 -10.93 -11.35 11.03
C ALA A 20 -12.16 -11.63 10.16
N GLN A 21 -13.12 -12.42 10.68
CA GLN A 21 -14.37 -12.74 9.97
C GLN A 21 -15.20 -11.49 9.66
N ALA A 22 -15.27 -10.52 10.58
CA ALA A 22 -15.93 -9.23 10.33
C ALA A 22 -15.28 -8.43 9.18
N ASN A 23 -14.01 -8.71 8.87
CA ASN A 23 -13.28 -8.15 7.73
C ASN A 23 -13.27 -9.09 6.51
N GLY A 24 -14.08 -10.14 6.50
CA GLY A 24 -14.17 -11.08 5.38
C GLY A 24 -12.98 -12.00 5.22
N MET A 25 -12.19 -12.20 6.27
CA MET A 25 -10.97 -13.01 6.28
C MET A 25 -11.06 -14.11 7.33
N ASP A 26 -10.28 -15.18 7.15
CA ASP A 26 -9.95 -16.08 8.24
C ASP A 26 -8.84 -15.49 9.12
N GLU A 27 -8.59 -16.09 10.27
CA GLU A 27 -7.60 -15.59 11.23
C GLU A 27 -6.17 -15.62 10.65
N ALA A 28 -5.86 -16.60 9.81
CA ALA A 28 -4.55 -16.73 9.16
C ALA A 28 -4.34 -15.62 8.13
N GLY A 29 -5.31 -15.40 7.26
CA GLY A 29 -5.30 -14.32 6.27
C GLY A 29 -5.25 -12.94 6.91
N PHE A 30 -5.97 -12.75 8.02
CA PHE A 30 -5.92 -11.49 8.77
C PHE A 30 -4.55 -11.23 9.41
N LYS A 31 -3.89 -12.26 9.96
CA LYS A 31 -2.52 -12.16 10.47
C LYS A 31 -1.53 -11.81 9.35
N GLU A 32 -1.67 -12.46 8.18
CA GLU A 32 -0.83 -12.17 7.02
C GLU A 32 -1.04 -10.74 6.51
N TYR A 33 -2.29 -10.29 6.44
CA TYR A 33 -2.61 -8.90 6.10
C TYR A 33 -1.94 -7.90 7.05
N ILE A 34 -2.05 -8.13 8.38
CA ILE A 34 -1.39 -7.28 9.38
C ILE A 34 0.14 -7.30 9.18
N TYR A 35 0.71 -8.49 8.96
CA TYR A 35 2.15 -8.64 8.77
C TYR A 35 2.64 -7.91 7.52
N SER A 36 1.93 -8.06 6.41
CA SER A 36 2.19 -7.36 5.16
C SER A 36 2.12 -5.84 5.32
N SER A 37 1.08 -5.34 5.99
CA SER A 37 0.91 -3.91 6.25
C SER A 37 2.06 -3.33 7.09
N VAL A 38 2.49 -4.07 8.12
CA VAL A 38 3.65 -3.67 8.94
C VAL A 38 4.93 -3.64 8.13
N LYS A 39 5.14 -4.65 7.28
CA LYS A 39 6.31 -4.74 6.41
C LYS A 39 6.38 -3.57 5.43
N GLU A 40 5.25 -3.21 4.83
CA GLU A 40 5.19 -2.06 3.91
C GLU A 40 5.39 -0.73 4.66
N ALA A 41 4.82 -0.58 5.86
CA ALA A 41 5.06 0.61 6.68
C ALA A 41 6.54 0.75 7.06
N ALA A 42 7.18 -0.35 7.49
CA ALA A 42 8.61 -0.35 7.83
C ALA A 42 9.49 -0.02 6.61
N LYS A 43 9.17 -0.53 5.42
CA LYS A 43 9.89 -0.17 4.19
C LYS A 43 9.79 1.32 3.90
N LYS A 44 8.58 1.89 3.98
CA LYS A 44 8.38 3.33 3.77
C LYS A 44 9.19 4.17 4.76
N GLU A 45 9.18 3.79 6.03
CA GLU A 45 9.95 4.48 7.07
C GLU A 45 11.45 4.46 6.77
N ILE A 46 12.00 3.31 6.37
CA ILE A 46 13.42 3.18 6.00
C ILE A 46 13.74 4.09 4.80
N VAL A 47 12.92 4.09 3.77
CA VAL A 47 13.12 4.93 2.58
C VAL A 47 13.05 6.41 2.93
N VAL A 48 12.08 6.82 3.75
CA VAL A 48 11.97 8.22 4.21
C VAL A 48 13.22 8.64 4.98
N LYS A 49 13.69 7.82 5.91
CA LYS A 49 14.91 8.10 6.70
C LYS A 49 16.16 8.16 5.83
N ASP A 50 16.29 7.27 4.84
CA ASP A 50 17.43 7.25 3.92
C ASP A 50 17.45 8.51 3.03
N ILE A 51 16.32 8.91 2.49
CA ILE A 51 16.20 10.16 1.72
C ILE A 51 16.50 11.35 2.62
N ALA A 52 15.90 11.41 3.81
CA ALA A 52 16.13 12.52 4.74
C ALA A 52 17.60 12.69 5.09
N ALA A 53 18.30 11.60 5.36
CA ALA A 53 19.74 11.63 5.66
C ALA A 53 20.59 12.07 4.46
N LYS A 54 20.24 11.63 3.24
CA LYS A 54 20.97 11.98 2.03
C LYS A 54 20.78 13.44 1.62
N GLU A 55 19.58 13.95 1.81
CA GLU A 55 19.20 15.33 1.40
C GLU A 55 19.32 16.34 2.55
N GLY A 56 19.80 15.91 3.73
CA GLY A 56 19.97 16.79 4.89
C GLY A 56 18.66 17.31 5.50
N LEU A 57 17.58 16.53 5.36
CA LEU A 57 16.23 16.87 5.86
C LEU A 57 15.94 16.31 7.25
N ASP A 58 16.86 15.52 7.81
CA ASP A 58 16.73 14.80 9.09
C ASP A 58 16.80 15.73 10.31
N ASN A 59 17.30 16.95 10.14
CA ASN A 59 17.27 17.95 11.19
C ASN A 59 15.90 18.64 11.22
N LEU A 60 15.04 18.20 12.15
CA LEU A 60 13.70 18.76 12.35
C LEU A 60 13.77 19.95 13.31
N THR A 61 13.27 21.09 12.86
CA THR A 61 13.15 22.29 13.67
C THR A 61 11.79 22.40 14.36
N ASP A 62 11.67 23.28 15.33
CA ASP A 62 10.37 23.59 15.94
C ASP A 62 9.41 24.23 14.94
N GLU A 63 9.94 25.01 13.98
CA GLU A 63 9.17 25.60 12.88
C GLU A 63 8.59 24.51 11.96
N ASP A 64 9.34 23.44 11.66
CA ASP A 64 8.83 22.31 10.88
C ASP A 64 7.63 21.65 11.58
N LYS A 65 7.74 21.43 12.91
CA LYS A 65 6.68 20.84 13.72
C LYS A 65 5.44 21.74 13.80
N GLU A 66 5.65 23.03 13.96
CA GLU A 66 4.55 24.00 14.02
C GLU A 66 3.84 24.13 12.66
N ALA A 67 4.59 24.19 11.56
CA ALA A 67 4.02 24.22 10.21
C ALA A 67 3.20 22.95 9.91
N PHE A 68 3.69 21.79 10.32
CA PHE A 68 2.96 20.53 10.21
C PHE A 68 1.66 20.56 11.05
N ALA A 69 1.74 21.04 12.28
CA ALA A 69 0.58 21.13 13.17
C ALA A 69 -0.49 22.09 12.61
N GLN A 70 -0.08 23.26 12.12
CA GLN A 70 -0.99 24.23 11.49
C GLN A 70 -1.65 23.67 10.24
N ALA A 71 -0.92 22.93 9.40
CA ALA A 71 -1.48 22.26 8.23
C ALA A 71 -2.54 21.21 8.59
N ASN A 72 -2.47 20.66 9.81
CA ASN A 72 -3.45 19.74 10.38
C ASN A 72 -4.51 20.42 11.26
N GLY A 73 -4.57 21.76 11.27
CA GLY A 73 -5.58 22.52 12.00
C GLY A 73 -5.42 22.48 13.53
N THR A 74 -4.21 22.26 14.03
CA THR A 74 -3.92 22.11 15.47
C THR A 74 -2.58 22.79 15.84
N SER A 75 -2.16 22.66 17.10
CA SER A 75 -0.86 23.13 17.58
C SER A 75 0.12 21.98 17.79
N LYS A 76 1.42 22.29 17.74
CA LYS A 76 2.50 21.33 18.06
C LYS A 76 2.27 20.68 19.41
N ASP A 77 1.96 21.46 20.44
CA ASP A 77 1.79 20.97 21.81
C ASP A 77 0.62 20.00 21.93
N THR A 78 -0.47 20.24 21.19
CA THR A 78 -1.62 19.32 21.12
C THR A 78 -1.22 18.00 20.48
N LEU A 79 -0.49 18.03 19.35
CA LEU A 79 -0.03 16.80 18.68
C LEU A 79 0.91 16.00 19.57
N VAL A 80 1.88 16.65 20.19
CA VAL A 80 2.83 15.99 21.09
C VAL A 80 2.13 15.39 22.31
N SER A 81 1.14 16.08 22.87
CA SER A 81 0.36 15.58 24.00
C SER A 81 -0.48 14.34 23.64
N LEU A 82 -1.03 14.29 22.42
CA LEU A 82 -1.90 13.19 21.99
C LEU A 82 -1.13 11.96 21.49
N TYR A 83 -0.03 12.19 20.76
CA TYR A 83 0.65 11.13 20.00
C TYR A 83 2.07 10.82 20.51
N GLY A 84 2.64 11.71 21.34
CA GLY A 84 4.02 11.64 21.78
C GLY A 84 4.99 12.28 20.77
N GLU A 85 6.11 12.77 21.28
CA GLU A 85 7.08 13.53 20.47
C GLU A 85 7.70 12.67 19.36
N ASP A 86 8.04 11.42 19.64
CA ASP A 86 8.65 10.52 18.65
C ASP A 86 7.73 10.31 17.44
N THR A 87 6.44 10.07 17.68
CA THR A 87 5.45 9.89 16.61
C THR A 87 5.28 11.18 15.81
N VAL A 88 5.25 12.33 16.47
CA VAL A 88 5.16 13.64 15.78
C VAL A 88 6.40 13.88 14.93
N ASN A 89 7.59 13.62 15.45
CA ASN A 89 8.84 13.75 14.69
C ASN A 89 8.85 12.85 13.44
N GLU A 90 8.38 11.61 13.54
CA GLU A 90 8.28 10.70 12.40
C GLU A 90 7.31 11.23 11.33
N GLN A 91 6.17 11.78 11.73
CA GLN A 91 5.18 12.33 10.81
C GLN A 91 5.69 13.62 10.13
N VAL A 92 6.34 14.50 10.89
CA VAL A 92 6.94 15.74 10.36
C VAL A 92 8.05 15.40 9.36
N LEU A 93 8.91 14.42 9.68
CA LEU A 93 9.96 13.96 8.78
C LEU A 93 9.38 13.41 7.47
N GLN A 94 8.36 12.60 7.57
CA GLN A 94 7.68 12.04 6.41
C GLN A 94 7.07 13.15 5.54
N ASP A 95 6.38 14.12 6.12
CA ASP A 95 5.79 15.25 5.40
C ASP A 95 6.87 16.09 4.70
N LYS A 96 7.97 16.39 5.40
CA LYS A 96 9.10 17.14 4.87
C LYS A 96 9.74 16.45 3.65
N VAL A 97 9.96 15.15 3.74
CA VAL A 97 10.49 14.34 2.63
C VAL A 97 9.50 14.28 1.47
N LEU A 98 8.21 14.08 1.72
CA LEU A 98 7.20 14.07 0.67
C LEU A 98 7.10 15.41 -0.06
N ARG A 99 7.15 16.53 0.66
CA ARG A 99 7.18 17.87 0.05
C ARG A 99 8.44 18.09 -0.79
N PHE A 100 9.58 17.63 -0.29
CA PHE A 100 10.84 17.68 -1.04
C PHE A 100 10.73 16.86 -2.34
N LEU A 101 10.23 15.64 -2.28
CA LEU A 101 10.03 14.82 -3.46
C LEU A 101 9.03 15.44 -4.43
N ALA A 102 7.92 15.99 -3.94
CA ALA A 102 6.93 16.63 -4.78
C ALA A 102 7.48 17.88 -5.48
N SER A 103 8.33 18.66 -4.81
CA SER A 103 8.95 19.87 -5.40
C SER A 103 10.05 19.57 -6.40
N ASN A 104 10.66 18.36 -6.32
CA ASN A 104 11.72 17.92 -7.21
C ASN A 104 11.23 16.87 -8.24
N ALA A 105 9.98 16.43 -8.14
CA ALA A 105 9.39 15.57 -9.15
C ALA A 105 9.20 16.38 -10.44
N ASP A 106 9.75 15.87 -11.55
CA ASP A 106 9.38 16.36 -12.87
C ASP A 106 7.88 16.06 -13.06
N ASN A 107 7.07 17.11 -13.01
CA ASN A 107 5.65 17.03 -13.25
C ASN A 107 5.41 16.76 -14.75
N GLU A 108 5.60 15.51 -15.16
CA GLU A 108 5.31 15.07 -16.53
C GLU A 108 3.83 15.32 -16.91
N ALA A 109 2.95 15.42 -15.90
CA ALA A 109 1.53 15.78 -16.11
C ALA A 109 1.34 17.19 -16.69
N GLU A 110 2.29 18.10 -16.49
CA GLU A 110 2.25 19.45 -17.07
C GLU A 110 2.87 19.52 -18.48
N ASN A 111 3.53 18.46 -18.93
CA ASN A 111 4.12 18.41 -20.27
C ASN A 111 3.80 17.09 -20.99
N PRO A 112 2.58 16.97 -21.57
CA PRO A 112 2.15 15.76 -22.29
C PRO A 112 3.05 15.39 -23.50
N ALA A 113 3.89 16.31 -23.99
CA ALA A 113 4.86 16.02 -25.04
C ALA A 113 5.99 15.09 -24.58
N LYS A 114 6.35 15.12 -23.29
CA LYS A 114 7.36 14.21 -22.72
C LYS A 114 6.84 12.79 -22.48
N LEU A 115 5.52 12.58 -22.40
CA LEU A 115 4.91 11.26 -22.29
C LEU A 115 5.01 10.45 -23.59
N SER A 116 5.10 11.13 -24.74
CA SER A 116 5.22 10.46 -26.05
C SER A 116 6.66 10.03 -26.40
N GLU A 117 7.66 10.53 -25.68
CA GLU A 117 9.07 10.18 -25.90
C GLU A 117 9.55 9.00 -25.05
N ARG A 118 8.74 8.52 -24.12
CA ARG A 118 8.98 7.24 -23.44
C ARG A 118 8.53 6.10 -24.34
N GLU A 119 9.35 5.78 -25.35
CA GLU A 119 9.32 4.44 -25.94
C GLU A 119 9.61 3.44 -24.81
N VAL A 120 8.55 2.75 -24.40
CA VAL A 120 8.65 1.57 -23.55
C VAL A 120 9.38 0.55 -24.38
N THR A 121 10.69 0.43 -24.22
CA THR A 121 11.43 -0.76 -24.66
C THR A 121 10.93 -1.92 -23.80
N VAL A 122 9.79 -2.45 -24.17
CA VAL A 122 9.37 -3.78 -23.76
C VAL A 122 10.31 -4.71 -24.51
N THR A 123 11.35 -5.17 -23.83
CA THR A 123 12.09 -6.35 -24.27
C THR A 123 11.09 -7.49 -24.28
N GLU A 124 10.54 -7.75 -25.46
CA GLU A 124 9.83 -9.01 -25.75
C GLU A 124 10.81 -10.14 -25.55
N THR A 125 10.74 -10.77 -24.42
CA THR A 125 11.26 -12.13 -24.26
C THR A 125 10.29 -13.04 -24.99
N SER A 126 10.57 -13.27 -26.26
CA SER A 126 9.95 -14.30 -27.07
C SER A 126 10.17 -15.64 -26.37
N ALA A 127 9.14 -16.18 -25.78
CA ALA A 127 9.04 -17.60 -25.56
C ALA A 127 8.19 -18.17 -26.70
N ASP A 128 8.89 -18.67 -27.69
CA ASP A 128 8.40 -19.62 -28.66
C ASP A 128 7.64 -20.74 -27.94
N GLN A 129 6.40 -20.91 -28.28
CA GLN A 129 5.79 -22.24 -28.28
C GLN A 129 4.75 -22.31 -29.38
N GLU A 130 5.27 -22.83 -30.47
CA GLU A 130 4.61 -23.46 -31.57
C GLU A 130 3.65 -24.55 -31.10
N SER A 131 2.39 -24.49 -31.50
CA SER A 131 1.70 -25.68 -31.97
C SER A 131 0.41 -25.26 -32.69
N SER A 132 0.45 -25.67 -33.93
CA SER A 132 -0.49 -25.62 -35.04
C SER A 132 -1.89 -26.19 -34.74
N PRO A 133 -2.87 -25.82 -35.56
CA PRO A 133 -4.26 -26.23 -35.46
C PRO A 133 -4.58 -27.41 -36.38
N GLU A 134 -5.48 -28.23 -36.00
CA GLU A 134 -6.30 -29.13 -36.88
C GLU A 134 -7.56 -29.48 -36.10
N GLU A 135 -8.62 -29.11 -36.56
CA GLU A 135 -9.54 -29.46 -37.67
C GLU A 135 -10.61 -30.45 -37.22
N THR A 136 -11.84 -29.96 -37.35
CA THR A 136 -13.04 -30.59 -37.89
C THR A 136 -13.55 -31.90 -37.26
N THR A 137 -14.76 -31.97 -36.87
CA THR A 137 -16.02 -32.28 -37.55
C THR A 137 -17.08 -32.64 -36.50
N GLU A 138 -18.19 -32.01 -36.57
CA GLU A 138 -19.52 -32.41 -36.95
C GLU A 138 -20.08 -33.75 -36.48
N ALA A 139 -21.30 -33.61 -36.05
CA ALA A 139 -22.46 -34.50 -36.19
C ALA A 139 -22.82 -35.26 -34.88
N GLU A 140 -23.94 -34.91 -34.43
CA GLU A 140 -25.31 -35.31 -34.68
C GLU A 140 -25.89 -36.29 -33.68
N THR A 141 -26.95 -35.83 -33.04
CA THR A 141 -28.23 -36.55 -32.83
C THR A 141 -28.26 -37.83 -31.99
N THR A 142 -28.94 -37.87 -30.93
CA THR A 142 -30.32 -38.31 -30.76
C THR A 142 -30.67 -38.54 -29.31
N ALA A 143 -31.87 -38.15 -29.04
CA ALA A 143 -32.73 -38.46 -27.90
C ALA A 143 -32.84 -39.97 -27.56
N GLU A 144 -33.16 -40.21 -26.32
CA GLU A 144 -34.29 -41.04 -25.86
C GLU A 144 -34.06 -41.47 -24.41
N GLU A 145 -34.83 -40.93 -23.54
CA GLU A 145 -35.94 -41.57 -22.80
C GLU A 145 -35.63 -42.98 -22.23
N THR A 146 -35.71 -43.16 -20.96
CA THR A 146 -36.70 -43.85 -20.19
C THR A 146 -36.27 -44.18 -18.77
N LYS A 147 -37.08 -43.74 -17.83
CA LYS A 147 -37.78 -44.45 -16.76
C LYS A 147 -37.04 -45.43 -15.82
N ALA A 148 -37.23 -45.03 -14.60
CA ALA A 148 -37.79 -45.80 -13.47
C ALA A 148 -36.97 -46.99 -12.88
N ASN A 149 -36.54 -46.86 -11.65
CA ASN A 149 -37.18 -47.50 -10.49
C ASN A 149 -36.62 -46.89 -9.20
#